data_aecca4267e94c7759a1141bb4cc7e396
#
_entry.id   aecca4267e94c7759a1141bb4cc7e396
#
_cell.length_a   1.000
_cell.length_b   1.000
_cell.length_c   1.000
_cell.angle_alpha   90.00
_cell.angle_beta   90.00
_cell.angle_gamma   90.00
#
_symmetry.space_group_name_H-M   'P 1'
#
loop_
_entity.id
_entity.type
_entity.pdbx_description
1 polymer ?
#
loop_
_entity_poly.entity_id
_entity_poly.type
_entity_poly.pdbx_seq_one_letter_code
_entity_poly.pdbx_strand_id
1 'polypeptide(L)'
;VPVMTYERDMLATELYWYDQIRQHTEITVPNILYSDPAGNLCGAPWVVMERLPGVHRDKCPLPSAEKHRRTAEMLAQIHNVSGTGYGYVQNGLYENWADAYISMIENLLADARRMGKTSRRGQRLLAYARQYRAVLATAPCVMVNFDLWSSNILCHTVGGQTRFAWIDPERSLWGDPVLDFLPLESFTAPLDKKILSLAAHNALCRVPVQVNRETRLRYAFAQGLLALIQEVEKYYRYTPLSQGWMVDIGGASVAYKAAFAALRRG
;
A
#
# COMPACT_ATOMS: atom_id res chain seq x y z
N VAL A 1 -17.63 -16.15 0.64
CA VAL A 1 -16.58 -16.01 -0.41
C VAL A 1 -15.25 -16.14 0.29
N PRO A 2 -14.31 -16.96 -0.21
CA PRO A 2 -12.97 -17.04 0.38
C PRO A 2 -12.26 -15.69 0.25
N VAL A 3 -11.55 -15.29 1.30
CA VAL A 3 -10.72 -14.06 1.33
C VAL A 3 -9.25 -14.42 1.39
N MET A 4 -8.39 -13.52 0.92
CA MET A 4 -6.94 -13.68 1.06
C MET A 4 -6.51 -13.51 2.51
N THR A 5 -5.33 -14.02 2.85
CA THR A 5 -4.84 -14.01 4.24
C THR A 5 -4.75 -12.60 4.83
N TYR A 6 -4.32 -11.61 4.03
CA TYR A 6 -4.23 -10.22 4.50
C TYR A 6 -5.59 -9.50 4.58
N GLU A 7 -6.65 -10.07 3.98
CA GLU A 7 -8.01 -9.50 4.00
C GLU A 7 -8.85 -9.98 5.20
N ARG A 8 -8.27 -10.74 6.10
CA ARG A 8 -8.96 -11.13 7.34
C ARG A 8 -9.07 -9.93 8.27
N ASP A 9 -10.22 -9.83 8.93
CA ASP A 9 -10.49 -8.76 9.91
C ASP A 9 -10.28 -7.33 9.37
N MET A 10 -10.55 -7.12 8.07
CA MET A 10 -10.30 -5.85 7.36
C MET A 10 -10.95 -4.67 8.06
N LEU A 11 -12.22 -4.78 8.51
CA LEU A 11 -12.90 -3.67 9.16
C LEU A 11 -12.23 -3.28 10.49
N ALA A 12 -11.82 -4.26 11.31
CA ALA A 12 -11.10 -3.97 12.54
C ALA A 12 -9.75 -3.28 12.25
N THR A 13 -9.09 -3.73 11.18
CA THR A 13 -7.83 -3.14 10.71
C THR A 13 -8.04 -1.72 10.17
N GLU A 14 -9.09 -1.48 9.39
CA GLU A 14 -9.42 -0.15 8.89
C GLU A 14 -9.66 0.84 10.04
N LEU A 15 -10.45 0.44 11.05
CA LEU A 15 -10.70 1.25 12.25
C LEU A 15 -9.42 1.56 13.01
N TYR A 16 -8.54 0.57 13.18
CA TYR A 16 -7.22 0.77 13.79
C TYR A 16 -6.41 1.84 13.04
N TRP A 17 -6.38 1.79 11.70
CA TRP A 17 -5.61 2.75 10.91
C TRP A 17 -6.23 4.15 10.92
N TYR A 18 -7.56 4.28 10.93
CA TYR A 18 -8.19 5.59 11.13
C TYR A 18 -7.78 6.21 12.48
N ASP A 19 -7.67 5.41 13.53
CA ASP A 19 -7.22 5.89 14.85
C ASP A 19 -5.75 6.31 14.81
N GLN A 20 -4.86 5.53 14.18
CA GLN A 20 -3.45 5.91 14.02
C GLN A 20 -3.31 7.23 13.24
N ILE A 21 -4.05 7.40 12.14
CA ILE A 21 -4.01 8.64 11.35
C ILE A 21 -4.46 9.84 12.19
N ARG A 22 -5.59 9.73 12.91
CA ARG A 22 -6.12 10.82 13.75
C ARG A 22 -5.21 11.20 14.89
N GLN A 23 -4.59 10.24 15.54
CA GLN A 23 -3.76 10.48 16.72
C GLN A 23 -2.40 11.08 16.36
N HIS A 24 -1.88 10.82 15.19
CA HIS A 24 -0.49 11.10 14.86
C HIS A 24 -0.29 12.03 13.66
N THR A 25 -1.35 12.42 12.95
CA THR A 25 -1.27 13.25 11.73
C THR A 25 -2.36 14.31 11.68
N GLU A 26 -2.18 15.30 10.79
CA GLU A 26 -3.19 16.32 10.46
C GLU A 26 -4.05 15.92 9.25
N ILE A 27 -3.94 14.66 8.79
CA ILE A 27 -4.67 14.17 7.63
C ILE A 27 -6.16 14.04 7.98
N THR A 28 -7.02 14.64 7.17
CA THR A 28 -8.47 14.48 7.32
C THR A 28 -8.88 13.07 6.93
N VAL A 29 -9.57 12.38 7.85
CA VAL A 29 -10.20 11.08 7.65
C VAL A 29 -11.63 11.11 8.20
N PRO A 30 -12.53 10.20 7.77
CA PRO A 30 -13.90 10.15 8.27
C PRO A 30 -13.96 9.95 9.78
N ASN A 31 -14.86 10.65 10.48
CA ASN A 31 -15.18 10.34 11.86
C ASN A 31 -15.99 9.03 11.92
N ILE A 32 -15.58 8.12 12.81
CA ILE A 32 -16.33 6.89 13.08
C ILE A 32 -17.41 7.24 14.10
N LEU A 33 -18.68 7.03 13.71
CA LEU A 33 -19.84 7.32 14.55
C LEU A 33 -20.21 6.09 15.38
N TYR A 34 -20.32 4.92 14.72
CA TYR A 34 -20.61 3.63 15.35
C TYR A 34 -19.87 2.52 14.59
N SER A 35 -19.50 1.44 15.28
CA SER A 35 -18.91 0.26 14.65
C SER A 35 -19.16 -1.00 15.46
N ASP A 36 -19.27 -2.11 14.76
CA ASP A 36 -19.30 -3.47 15.32
C ASP A 36 -18.43 -4.38 14.45
N PRO A 37 -17.10 -4.31 14.61
CA PRO A 37 -16.17 -5.10 13.79
C PRO A 37 -16.26 -6.61 14.07
N ALA A 38 -16.84 -7.01 15.22
CA ALA A 38 -17.09 -8.42 15.55
C ALA A 38 -18.41 -8.96 14.97
N GLY A 39 -19.30 -8.09 14.48
CA GLY A 39 -20.59 -8.48 13.93
C GLY A 39 -21.59 -9.00 14.96
N ASN A 40 -21.50 -8.56 16.22
CA ASN A 40 -22.34 -9.06 17.30
C ASN A 40 -23.83 -8.69 17.14
N LEU A 41 -24.11 -7.54 16.54
CA LEU A 41 -25.50 -7.03 16.42
C LEU A 41 -26.27 -7.66 15.25
N CYS A 42 -25.62 -7.81 14.09
CA CYS A 42 -26.32 -8.26 12.88
C CYS A 42 -25.66 -9.45 12.18
N GLY A 43 -24.70 -10.10 12.84
CA GLY A 43 -24.02 -11.28 12.31
C GLY A 43 -22.98 -10.98 11.21
N ALA A 44 -22.67 -9.71 10.97
CA ALA A 44 -21.63 -9.27 10.04
C ALA A 44 -20.94 -8.01 10.57
N PRO A 45 -19.64 -7.83 10.32
CA PRO A 45 -18.93 -6.58 10.64
C PRO A 45 -19.54 -5.38 9.92
N TRP A 46 -19.65 -4.24 10.62
CA TRP A 46 -20.18 -3.01 10.03
C TRP A 46 -19.60 -1.76 10.72
N VAL A 47 -19.63 -0.63 10.00
CA VAL A 47 -19.26 0.70 10.48
C VAL A 47 -20.21 1.74 9.91
N VAL A 48 -20.53 2.75 10.73
CA VAL A 48 -21.18 4.01 10.32
C VAL A 48 -20.17 5.11 10.51
N MET A 49 -19.84 5.78 9.44
CA MET A 49 -18.85 6.85 9.44
C MET A 49 -19.37 8.11 8.74
N GLU A 50 -18.71 9.23 9.02
CA GLU A 50 -18.95 10.49 8.36
C GLU A 50 -18.74 10.36 6.84
N ARG A 51 -19.64 10.94 6.07
CA ARG A 51 -19.41 11.11 4.63
C ARG A 51 -18.62 12.38 4.38
N LEU A 52 -17.36 12.27 4.04
CA LEU A 52 -16.54 13.41 3.67
C LEU A 52 -16.98 14.02 2.33
N PRO A 53 -17.01 15.35 2.22
CA PRO A 53 -17.31 16.03 0.97
C PRO A 53 -16.10 15.94 0.01
N GLY A 54 -16.36 16.10 -1.29
CA GLY A 54 -15.32 16.20 -2.29
C GLY A 54 -15.48 15.25 -3.48
N VAL A 55 -14.47 15.27 -4.33
CA VAL A 55 -14.34 14.40 -5.50
C VAL A 55 -13.06 13.57 -5.37
N HIS A 56 -13.01 12.43 -6.03
CA HIS A 56 -11.77 11.64 -6.10
C HIS A 56 -10.63 12.45 -6.73
N ARG A 57 -9.40 12.17 -6.32
CA ARG A 57 -8.20 12.95 -6.72
C ARG A 57 -8.01 13.06 -8.23
N ASP A 58 -8.38 12.05 -9.01
CA ASP A 58 -8.33 12.09 -10.48
C ASP A 58 -9.21 13.19 -11.06
N LYS A 59 -10.39 13.45 -10.45
CA LYS A 59 -11.36 14.49 -10.83
C LYS A 59 -11.07 15.86 -10.21
N CYS A 60 -10.08 15.96 -9.35
CA CYS A 60 -9.68 17.23 -8.75
C CYS A 60 -9.16 18.21 -9.83
N PRO A 61 -9.53 19.49 -9.83
CA PRO A 61 -9.14 20.46 -10.85
C PRO A 61 -7.67 20.91 -10.76
N LEU A 62 -6.91 20.43 -9.77
CA LEU A 62 -5.49 20.76 -9.62
C LEU A 62 -4.64 20.14 -10.74
N PRO A 63 -3.52 20.79 -11.14
CA PRO A 63 -2.53 20.18 -12.03
C PRO A 63 -1.98 18.85 -11.48
N SER A 64 -1.61 17.92 -12.36
CA SER A 64 -1.11 16.60 -11.97
C SER A 64 0.11 16.69 -11.03
N ALA A 65 1.05 17.58 -11.31
CA ALA A 65 2.22 17.80 -10.45
C ALA A 65 1.84 18.21 -9.03
N GLU A 66 0.85 19.10 -8.89
CA GLU A 66 0.34 19.55 -7.60
C GLU A 66 -0.37 18.43 -6.84
N LYS A 67 -1.14 17.58 -7.54
CA LYS A 67 -1.76 16.38 -6.95
C LYS A 67 -0.70 15.43 -6.38
N HIS A 68 0.38 15.17 -7.13
CA HIS A 68 1.47 14.31 -6.66
C HIS A 68 2.22 14.93 -5.48
N ARG A 69 2.52 16.22 -5.54
CA ARG A 69 3.16 16.95 -4.45
C ARG A 69 2.36 16.83 -3.15
N ARG A 70 1.06 17.16 -3.18
CA ARG A 70 0.19 17.10 -2.00
C ARG A 70 0.00 15.67 -1.47
N THR A 71 -0.09 14.69 -2.36
CA THR A 71 -0.15 13.29 -1.95
C THR A 71 1.14 12.89 -1.23
N ALA A 72 2.30 13.30 -1.75
CA ALA A 72 3.60 13.01 -1.12
C ALA A 72 3.77 13.72 0.24
N GLU A 73 3.20 14.92 0.40
CA GLU A 73 3.14 15.63 1.69
C GLU A 73 2.26 14.90 2.73
N MET A 74 1.14 14.29 2.29
CA MET A 74 0.36 13.41 3.17
C MET A 74 1.17 12.17 3.56
N LEU A 75 1.86 11.54 2.61
CA LEU A 75 2.73 10.39 2.88
C LEU A 75 3.83 10.73 3.89
N ALA A 76 4.43 11.91 3.81
CA ALA A 76 5.44 12.33 4.78
C ALA A 76 4.89 12.36 6.22
N GLN A 77 3.62 12.73 6.40
CA GLN A 77 2.99 12.71 7.73
C GLN A 77 2.87 11.29 8.27
N ILE A 78 2.35 10.33 7.50
CA ILE A 78 2.22 8.95 7.96
C ILE A 78 3.58 8.26 8.10
N HIS A 79 4.54 8.54 7.22
CA HIS A 79 5.90 8.02 7.35
C HIS A 79 6.69 8.61 8.53
N ASN A 80 6.19 9.68 9.16
CA ASN A 80 6.71 10.18 10.44
C ASN A 80 6.17 9.42 11.66
N VAL A 81 5.22 8.51 11.47
CA VAL A 81 4.67 7.64 12.51
C VAL A 81 5.44 6.32 12.50
N SER A 82 6.19 6.05 13.56
CA SER A 82 7.00 4.83 13.69
C SER A 82 6.20 3.70 14.32
N GLY A 83 6.34 2.50 13.77
CA GLY A 83 5.80 1.27 14.33
C GLY A 83 6.76 0.57 15.28
N THR A 84 6.25 -0.39 16.06
CA THR A 84 7.03 -1.25 16.95
C THR A 84 7.35 -2.62 16.38
N GLY A 85 6.84 -2.92 15.18
CA GLY A 85 7.04 -4.17 14.45
C GLY A 85 6.49 -4.05 13.04
N TYR A 86 6.85 -4.97 12.17
CA TYR A 86 6.61 -4.89 10.73
C TYR A 86 5.50 -5.84 10.28
N GLY A 87 4.70 -5.43 9.32
CA GLY A 87 3.69 -6.25 8.66
C GLY A 87 2.27 -5.77 8.87
N TYR A 88 1.31 -6.58 8.44
CA TYR A 88 -0.11 -6.36 8.67
C TYR A 88 -0.47 -6.67 10.12
N VAL A 89 -1.11 -5.73 10.83
CA VAL A 89 -1.46 -5.87 12.27
C VAL A 89 -2.32 -7.10 12.55
N GLN A 90 -3.24 -7.44 11.65
CA GLN A 90 -4.13 -8.60 11.77
C GLN A 90 -3.42 -9.94 11.61
N ASN A 91 -2.22 -9.97 11.06
CA ASN A 91 -1.45 -11.22 10.85
C ASN A 91 -0.33 -11.40 11.89
N GLY A 92 -0.20 -10.46 12.83
CA GLY A 92 0.93 -10.39 13.75
C GLY A 92 2.14 -9.67 13.15
N LEU A 93 2.92 -9.02 14.02
CA LEU A 93 4.05 -8.21 13.62
C LEU A 93 5.38 -8.96 13.78
N TYR A 94 6.33 -8.62 12.92
CA TYR A 94 7.68 -9.19 12.87
C TYR A 94 8.71 -8.19 13.41
N GLU A 95 9.86 -8.67 13.85
CA GLU A 95 10.95 -7.83 14.37
C GLU A 95 11.67 -7.02 13.27
N ASN A 96 11.64 -7.48 12.02
CA ASN A 96 12.26 -6.81 10.89
C ASN A 96 11.44 -6.95 9.60
N TRP A 97 11.65 -6.02 8.67
CA TRP A 97 10.92 -5.96 7.41
C TRP A 97 11.14 -7.18 6.51
N ALA A 98 12.33 -7.79 6.55
CA ALA A 98 12.63 -8.94 5.70
C ALA A 98 11.74 -10.14 6.06
N ASP A 99 11.51 -10.39 7.35
CA ASP A 99 10.64 -11.49 7.80
C ASP A 99 9.17 -11.20 7.49
N ALA A 100 8.72 -9.97 7.73
CA ALA A 100 7.37 -9.55 7.36
C ALA A 100 7.13 -9.70 5.85
N TYR A 101 8.05 -9.20 5.03
CA TYR A 101 7.96 -9.25 3.58
C TYR A 101 7.95 -10.69 3.04
N ILE A 102 8.82 -11.56 3.56
CA ILE A 102 8.87 -12.98 3.20
C ILE A 102 7.55 -13.67 3.57
N SER A 103 7.04 -13.42 4.77
CA SER A 103 5.75 -13.96 5.22
C SER A 103 4.59 -13.51 4.34
N MET A 104 4.56 -12.24 3.93
CA MET A 104 3.54 -11.74 2.99
C MET A 104 3.55 -12.53 1.67
N ILE A 105 4.73 -12.78 1.09
CA ILE A 105 4.85 -13.57 -0.14
C ILE A 105 4.38 -15.01 0.10
N GLU A 106 4.80 -15.65 1.19
CA GLU A 106 4.43 -17.02 1.52
C GLU A 106 2.92 -17.18 1.70
N ASN A 107 2.27 -16.19 2.36
CA ASN A 107 0.82 -16.12 2.50
C ASN A 107 0.11 -16.00 1.14
N LEU A 108 0.56 -15.09 0.27
CA LEU A 108 -0.01 -14.95 -1.09
C LEU A 108 0.18 -16.22 -1.93
N LEU A 109 1.31 -16.90 -1.81
CA LEU A 109 1.53 -18.19 -2.47
C LEU A 109 0.62 -19.30 -1.91
N ALA A 110 0.34 -19.28 -0.60
CA ALA A 110 -0.61 -20.18 0.02
C ALA A 110 -2.04 -19.86 -0.44
N ASP A 111 -2.38 -18.57 -0.55
CA ASP A 111 -3.67 -18.10 -1.08
C ASP A 111 -3.88 -18.57 -2.52
N ALA A 112 -2.88 -18.44 -3.38
CA ALA A 112 -2.95 -18.97 -4.74
C ALA A 112 -3.20 -20.49 -4.74
N ARG A 113 -2.51 -21.25 -3.88
CA ARG A 113 -2.72 -22.70 -3.75
C ARG A 113 -4.14 -23.05 -3.28
N ARG A 114 -4.73 -22.27 -2.38
CA ARG A 114 -6.14 -22.47 -1.96
C ARG A 114 -7.13 -22.36 -3.13
N MET A 115 -6.77 -21.56 -4.15
CA MET A 115 -7.53 -21.44 -5.40
C MET A 115 -7.10 -22.43 -6.49
N GLY A 116 -6.30 -23.45 -6.15
CA GLY A 116 -5.78 -24.43 -7.11
C GLY A 116 -4.76 -23.86 -8.11
N LYS A 117 -4.10 -22.74 -7.77
CA LYS A 117 -3.15 -22.05 -8.64
C LYS A 117 -1.73 -22.06 -8.07
N THR A 118 -0.77 -21.87 -8.96
CA THR A 118 0.65 -21.72 -8.61
C THR A 118 1.22 -20.48 -9.30
N SER A 119 2.02 -19.69 -8.58
CA SER A 119 2.74 -18.55 -9.14
C SER A 119 4.25 -18.85 -9.21
N ARG A 120 4.75 -19.14 -10.40
CA ARG A 120 6.20 -19.28 -10.63
C ARG A 120 6.93 -17.95 -10.42
N ARG A 121 6.28 -16.83 -10.75
CA ARG A 121 6.84 -15.49 -10.53
C ARG A 121 6.91 -15.16 -9.05
N GLY A 122 5.88 -15.47 -8.28
CA GLY A 122 5.88 -15.32 -6.82
C GLY A 122 6.95 -16.19 -6.13
N GLN A 123 7.14 -17.45 -6.57
CA GLN A 123 8.22 -18.31 -6.06
C GLN A 123 9.61 -17.72 -6.35
N ARG A 124 9.78 -17.14 -7.55
CA ARG A 124 11.03 -16.45 -7.91
C ARG A 124 11.25 -15.19 -7.06
N LEU A 125 10.18 -14.40 -6.80
CA LEU A 125 10.25 -13.25 -5.93
C LEU A 125 10.66 -13.63 -4.51
N LEU A 126 10.09 -14.74 -3.98
CA LEU A 126 10.47 -15.32 -2.68
C LEU A 126 11.96 -15.70 -2.62
N ALA A 127 12.48 -16.33 -3.68
CA ALA A 127 13.89 -16.68 -3.76
C ALA A 127 14.79 -15.43 -3.70
N TYR A 128 14.44 -14.36 -4.44
CA TYR A 128 15.15 -13.08 -4.35
C TYR A 128 15.02 -12.44 -2.96
N ALA A 129 13.84 -12.47 -2.34
CA ALA A 129 13.65 -11.89 -1.01
C ALA A 129 14.56 -12.57 0.04
N ARG A 130 14.70 -13.88 -0.04
CA ARG A 130 15.62 -14.63 0.82
C ARG A 130 17.09 -14.31 0.54
N GLN A 131 17.48 -14.17 -0.72
CA GLN A 131 18.82 -13.79 -1.15
C GLN A 131 19.18 -12.35 -0.68
N TYR A 132 18.25 -11.41 -0.79
CA TYR A 132 18.44 -10.01 -0.43
C TYR A 132 17.90 -9.66 0.97
N ARG A 133 17.76 -10.66 1.86
CA ARG A 133 17.23 -10.48 3.21
C ARG A 133 17.89 -9.32 3.97
N ALA A 134 19.22 -9.19 3.89
CA ALA A 134 19.97 -8.13 4.54
C ALA A 134 19.55 -6.73 4.05
N VAL A 135 19.29 -6.58 2.74
CA VAL A 135 18.81 -5.31 2.16
C VAL A 135 17.38 -4.99 2.60
N LEU A 136 16.50 -5.99 2.64
CA LEU A 136 15.13 -5.78 3.14
C LEU A 136 15.14 -5.37 4.62
N ALA A 137 16.01 -5.95 5.43
CA ALA A 137 16.12 -5.66 6.86
C ALA A 137 16.59 -4.21 7.16
N THR A 138 17.11 -3.45 6.19
CA THR A 138 17.48 -2.04 6.38
C THR A 138 16.30 -1.07 6.33
N ALA A 139 15.09 -1.55 6.02
CA ALA A 139 13.92 -0.69 5.93
C ALA A 139 13.55 -0.10 7.30
N PRO A 140 13.19 1.19 7.39
CA PRO A 140 12.62 1.75 8.60
C PRO A 140 11.19 1.21 8.80
N CYS A 141 10.75 1.15 10.07
CA CYS A 141 9.39 0.77 10.42
C CYS A 141 8.51 2.01 10.55
N VAL A 142 7.73 2.28 9.53
CA VAL A 142 6.80 3.43 9.53
C VAL A 142 5.40 2.97 9.12
N MET A 143 4.41 3.84 9.37
CA MET A 143 3.07 3.64 8.82
C MET A 143 3.11 3.77 7.30
N VAL A 144 2.57 2.78 6.59
CA VAL A 144 2.50 2.71 5.12
C VAL A 144 1.05 2.48 4.72
N ASN A 145 0.55 3.22 3.73
CA ASN A 145 -0.80 3.02 3.20
C ASN A 145 -0.91 1.82 2.26
N PHE A 146 0.02 1.68 1.36
CA PHE A 146 0.12 0.65 0.32
C PHE A 146 -1.06 0.56 -0.67
N ASP A 147 -2.10 1.39 -0.53
CA ASP A 147 -3.27 1.44 -1.44
C ASP A 147 -3.69 2.88 -1.79
N LEU A 148 -2.72 3.76 -2.01
CA LEU A 148 -2.94 5.19 -2.22
C LEU A 148 -3.35 5.53 -3.66
N TRP A 149 -4.40 4.88 -4.14
CA TRP A 149 -4.99 5.18 -5.44
C TRP A 149 -5.81 6.48 -5.42
N SER A 150 -6.06 7.02 -6.61
CA SER A 150 -6.83 8.26 -6.74
C SER A 150 -8.25 8.17 -6.16
N SER A 151 -8.85 6.99 -6.11
CA SER A 151 -10.16 6.73 -5.51
C SER A 151 -10.16 6.86 -3.98
N ASN A 152 -9.03 6.62 -3.33
CA ASN A 152 -8.90 6.64 -1.88
C ASN A 152 -8.48 8.01 -1.32
N ILE A 153 -8.34 9.01 -2.19
CA ILE A 153 -8.06 10.40 -1.83
C ILE A 153 -9.20 11.27 -2.32
N LEU A 154 -9.85 11.97 -1.40
CA LEU A 154 -10.88 12.96 -1.70
C LEU A 154 -10.27 14.37 -1.71
N CYS A 155 -10.68 15.17 -2.69
CA CYS A 155 -10.29 16.56 -2.82
C CYS A 155 -11.53 17.45 -2.63
N HIS A 156 -11.46 18.32 -1.65
CA HIS A 156 -12.54 19.26 -1.32
C HIS A 156 -12.00 20.69 -1.33
N THR A 157 -12.68 21.59 -2.03
CA THR A 157 -12.30 23.01 -2.11
C THR A 157 -13.26 23.86 -1.31
N VAL A 158 -12.73 24.57 -0.30
CA VAL A 158 -13.47 25.53 0.54
C VAL A 158 -12.70 26.84 0.58
N GLY A 159 -13.38 27.96 0.32
CA GLY A 159 -12.75 29.28 0.35
C GLY A 159 -11.53 29.41 -0.58
N GLY A 160 -11.55 28.75 -1.73
CA GLY A 160 -10.43 28.74 -2.69
C GLY A 160 -9.26 27.85 -2.32
N GLN A 161 -9.31 27.17 -1.16
CA GLN A 161 -8.28 26.23 -0.73
C GLN A 161 -8.74 24.79 -0.96
N THR A 162 -7.96 24.02 -1.71
CA THR A 162 -8.20 22.57 -1.88
C THR A 162 -7.54 21.80 -0.75
N ARG A 163 -8.32 20.98 -0.05
CA ARG A 163 -7.84 20.06 1.00
C ARG A 163 -7.96 18.63 0.50
N PHE A 164 -7.05 17.80 0.92
CA PHE A 164 -7.07 16.37 0.66
C PHE A 164 -7.51 15.63 1.93
N ALA A 165 -8.32 14.62 1.75
CA ALA A 165 -8.73 13.69 2.79
C ALA A 165 -8.46 12.27 2.33
N TRP A 166 -8.21 11.37 3.27
CA TRP A 166 -7.90 9.98 2.99
C TRP A 166 -9.04 9.09 3.49
N ILE A 167 -9.45 8.15 2.66
CA ILE A 167 -10.44 7.11 2.97
C ILE A 167 -9.85 5.74 2.65
N ASP A 168 -10.44 4.69 3.24
CA ASP A 168 -10.11 3.31 2.96
C ASP A 168 -8.63 2.93 3.26
N PRO A 169 -8.16 3.07 4.52
CA PRO A 169 -6.81 2.69 4.91
C PRO A 169 -6.66 1.18 5.22
N GLU A 170 -7.59 0.33 4.79
CA GLU A 170 -7.68 -1.09 5.16
C GLU A 170 -6.44 -1.92 4.81
N ARG A 171 -5.67 -1.51 3.77
CA ARG A 171 -4.45 -2.18 3.33
C ARG A 171 -3.18 -1.65 3.97
N SER A 172 -3.30 -0.71 4.88
CA SER A 172 -2.15 -0.14 5.58
C SER A 172 -1.41 -1.19 6.41
N LEU A 173 -0.13 -0.95 6.60
CA LEU A 173 0.76 -1.85 7.33
C LEU A 173 1.91 -1.05 7.97
N TRP A 174 2.63 -1.67 8.88
CA TRP A 174 3.90 -1.16 9.37
C TRP A 174 5.03 -1.69 8.47
N GLY A 175 5.76 -0.80 7.80
CA GLY A 175 6.75 -1.27 6.83
C GLY A 175 7.62 -0.21 6.19
N ASP A 176 8.12 -0.55 5.01
CA ASP A 176 9.04 0.27 4.23
C ASP A 176 8.31 1.39 3.48
N PRO A 177 8.65 2.66 3.71
CA PRO A 177 7.99 3.80 3.06
C PRO A 177 8.09 3.78 1.52
N VAL A 178 9.02 3.05 0.93
CA VAL A 178 9.14 2.97 -0.54
C VAL A 178 7.92 2.34 -1.21
N LEU A 179 7.07 1.59 -0.47
CA LEU A 179 5.85 1.00 -0.99
C LEU A 179 4.88 2.08 -1.49
N ASP A 180 4.76 3.18 -0.76
CA ASP A 180 3.80 4.24 -1.04
C ASP A 180 4.21 5.14 -2.22
N PHE A 181 5.43 5.01 -2.71
CA PHE A 181 5.82 5.69 -3.94
C PHE A 181 5.36 4.99 -5.22
N LEU A 182 4.83 3.75 -5.14
CA LEU A 182 4.39 3.00 -6.31
C LEU A 182 3.33 3.74 -7.15
N PRO A 183 2.23 4.26 -6.60
CA PRO A 183 1.17 4.90 -7.37
C PRO A 183 1.47 6.36 -7.73
N LEU A 184 2.57 6.94 -7.23
CA LEU A 184 2.90 8.33 -7.47
C LEU A 184 3.54 8.52 -8.85
N GLU A 185 3.24 9.66 -9.50
CA GLU A 185 3.68 10.01 -10.86
C GLU A 185 3.34 8.89 -11.86
N SER A 186 4.31 8.14 -12.35
CA SER A 186 4.07 6.98 -13.20
C SER A 186 4.27 5.68 -12.42
N PHE A 187 3.27 4.80 -12.42
CA PHE A 187 3.31 3.50 -11.75
C PHE A 187 4.53 2.64 -12.13
N THR A 188 4.99 2.74 -13.38
CA THR A 188 6.12 1.96 -13.89
C THR A 188 7.46 2.65 -13.73
N ALA A 189 7.48 3.93 -13.35
CA ALA A 189 8.73 4.67 -13.21
C ALA A 189 9.57 4.11 -12.06
N PRO A 190 10.89 4.00 -12.24
CA PRO A 190 11.80 3.66 -11.14
C PRO A 190 11.81 4.78 -10.11
N LEU A 191 12.22 4.47 -8.87
CA LEU A 191 12.17 5.38 -7.73
C LEU A 191 12.88 6.72 -7.99
N ASP A 192 14.02 6.70 -8.65
CA ASP A 192 14.80 7.90 -8.98
C ASP A 192 14.15 8.83 -10.03
N LYS A 193 13.09 8.39 -10.67
CA LYS A 193 12.29 9.22 -11.59
C LYS A 193 11.04 9.84 -10.93
N LYS A 194 10.76 9.52 -9.67
CA LYS A 194 9.67 10.12 -8.88
C LYS A 194 10.12 11.41 -8.19
N ILE A 195 10.66 12.32 -8.98
CA ILE A 195 11.42 13.49 -8.51
C ILE A 195 10.55 14.45 -7.68
N LEU A 196 9.34 14.75 -8.18
CA LEU A 196 8.42 15.68 -7.49
C LEU A 196 7.94 15.12 -6.17
N SER A 197 7.54 13.85 -6.17
CA SER A 197 7.04 13.18 -4.97
C SER A 197 8.14 12.98 -3.94
N LEU A 198 9.35 12.57 -4.34
CA LEU A 198 10.47 12.43 -3.43
C LEU A 198 10.88 13.78 -2.82
N ALA A 199 10.93 14.85 -3.62
CA ALA A 199 11.27 16.18 -3.11
C ALA A 199 10.25 16.68 -2.08
N ALA A 200 8.95 16.57 -2.39
CA ALA A 200 7.88 17.01 -1.49
C ALA A 200 7.83 16.18 -0.20
N HIS A 201 7.94 14.85 -0.30
CA HIS A 201 8.00 13.95 0.84
C HIS A 201 9.20 14.25 1.74
N ASN A 202 10.40 14.29 1.16
CA ASN A 202 11.64 14.42 1.91
C ASN A 202 11.81 15.80 2.57
N ALA A 203 11.09 16.81 2.08
CA ALA A 203 11.06 18.14 2.73
C ALA A 203 10.36 18.12 4.10
N LEU A 204 9.46 17.14 4.35
CA LEU A 204 8.63 17.07 5.55
C LEU A 204 8.86 15.80 6.37
N CYS A 205 9.48 14.78 5.78
CA CYS A 205 9.72 13.51 6.45
C CYS A 205 10.96 13.57 7.34
N ARG A 206 10.85 13.08 8.59
CA ARG A 206 11.96 13.00 9.55
C ARG A 206 13.08 12.06 9.09
N VAL A 207 12.71 10.99 8.38
CA VAL A 207 13.63 10.02 7.80
C VAL A 207 13.47 10.03 6.28
N PRO A 208 14.19 10.91 5.57
CA PRO A 208 14.08 11.07 4.12
C PRO A 208 14.41 9.77 3.38
N VAL A 209 13.67 9.48 2.33
CA VAL A 209 13.96 8.36 1.42
C VAL A 209 15.13 8.74 0.52
N GLN A 210 16.31 8.19 0.82
CA GLN A 210 17.52 8.41 0.02
C GLN A 210 17.52 7.45 -1.18
N VAL A 211 17.74 7.97 -2.39
CA VAL A 211 17.82 7.16 -3.60
C VAL A 211 19.24 6.59 -3.76
N ASN A 212 19.45 5.42 -3.17
CA ASN A 212 20.70 4.65 -3.25
C ASN A 212 20.44 3.23 -3.77
N ARG A 213 21.45 2.36 -3.80
CA ARG A 213 21.33 0.99 -4.26
C ARG A 213 20.30 0.20 -3.44
N GLU A 214 20.33 0.32 -2.11
CA GLU A 214 19.44 -0.43 -1.21
C GLU A 214 17.98 -0.01 -1.39
N THR A 215 17.69 1.29 -1.40
CA THR A 215 16.30 1.78 -1.60
C THR A 215 15.75 1.44 -2.98
N ARG A 216 16.59 1.43 -4.02
CA ARG A 216 16.17 0.97 -5.37
C ARG A 216 15.83 -0.51 -5.38
N LEU A 217 16.60 -1.34 -4.67
CA LEU A 217 16.28 -2.78 -4.51
C LEU A 217 15.00 -2.98 -3.70
N ARG A 218 14.83 -2.29 -2.57
CA ARG A 218 13.60 -2.35 -1.77
C ARG A 218 12.37 -1.89 -2.59
N TYR A 219 12.52 -0.85 -3.40
CA TYR A 219 11.45 -0.42 -4.33
C TYR A 219 11.13 -1.48 -5.39
N ALA A 220 12.13 -2.19 -5.91
CA ALA A 220 11.91 -3.31 -6.81
C ALA A 220 11.13 -4.46 -6.11
N PHE A 221 11.42 -4.71 -4.85
CA PHE A 221 10.64 -5.63 -4.03
C PHE A 221 9.19 -5.14 -3.82
N ALA A 222 8.98 -3.84 -3.59
CA ALA A 222 7.64 -3.26 -3.52
C ALA A 222 6.83 -3.50 -4.81
N GLN A 223 7.44 -3.28 -5.98
CA GLN A 223 6.83 -3.60 -7.29
C GLN A 223 6.50 -5.09 -7.42
N GLY A 224 7.40 -5.96 -6.95
CA GLY A 224 7.21 -7.42 -6.95
C GLY A 224 6.06 -7.87 -6.05
N LEU A 225 5.92 -7.28 -4.85
CA LEU A 225 4.84 -7.59 -3.93
C LEU A 225 3.49 -7.18 -4.50
N LEU A 226 3.36 -5.96 -5.02
CA LEU A 226 2.13 -5.50 -5.66
C LEU A 226 1.76 -6.37 -6.87
N ALA A 227 2.76 -6.76 -7.68
CA ALA A 227 2.54 -7.69 -8.80
C ALA A 227 1.99 -9.04 -8.34
N LEU A 228 2.49 -9.57 -7.21
CA LEU A 228 2.01 -10.85 -6.66
C LEU A 228 0.61 -10.71 -6.07
N ILE A 229 0.31 -9.59 -5.40
CA ILE A 229 -1.05 -9.29 -4.92
C ILE A 229 -2.02 -9.30 -6.10
N GLN A 230 -1.80 -8.50 -7.14
CA GLN A 230 -2.65 -8.46 -8.34
C GLN A 230 -2.78 -9.84 -9.02
N GLU A 231 -1.68 -10.61 -9.08
CA GLU A 231 -1.71 -11.97 -9.66
C GLU A 231 -2.60 -12.91 -8.86
N VAL A 232 -2.64 -12.82 -7.53
CA VAL A 232 -3.43 -13.71 -6.67
C VAL A 232 -4.86 -13.19 -6.50
N GLU A 233 -5.01 -11.90 -6.28
CA GLU A 233 -6.30 -11.23 -6.03
C GLU A 233 -7.32 -11.48 -7.15
N LYS A 234 -6.88 -11.53 -8.40
CA LYS A 234 -7.76 -11.83 -9.53
C LYS A 234 -8.49 -13.18 -9.42
N TYR A 235 -7.90 -14.17 -8.74
CA TYR A 235 -8.53 -15.47 -8.53
C TYR A 235 -9.67 -15.43 -7.51
N TYR A 236 -9.67 -14.42 -6.64
CA TYR A 236 -10.67 -14.21 -5.60
C TYR A 236 -11.78 -13.25 -6.05
N ARG A 237 -11.45 -12.24 -6.87
CA ARG A 237 -12.35 -11.11 -7.17
C ARG A 237 -12.99 -11.17 -8.54
N TYR A 238 -12.37 -11.82 -9.52
CA TYR A 238 -12.80 -11.69 -10.91
C TYR A 238 -13.10 -13.03 -11.57
N THR A 239 -14.12 -13.03 -12.43
CA THR A 239 -14.32 -14.12 -13.39
C THR A 239 -13.21 -14.10 -14.44
N PRO A 240 -12.66 -15.26 -14.85
CA PRO A 240 -11.65 -15.31 -15.90
C PRO A 240 -12.06 -14.55 -17.17
N LEU A 241 -11.11 -13.81 -17.75
CA LEU A 241 -11.28 -12.96 -18.93
C LEU A 241 -12.17 -11.72 -18.77
N SER A 242 -12.68 -11.42 -17.57
CA SER A 242 -13.35 -10.14 -17.30
C SER A 242 -12.35 -8.97 -17.41
N GLN A 243 -12.88 -7.75 -17.56
CA GLN A 243 -12.04 -6.54 -17.64
C GLN A 243 -11.08 -6.42 -16.44
N GLY A 244 -11.56 -6.61 -15.20
CA GLY A 244 -10.72 -6.57 -14.00
C GLY A 244 -9.62 -7.63 -14.03
N TRP A 245 -9.95 -8.86 -14.42
CA TRP A 245 -8.97 -9.94 -14.61
C TRP A 245 -7.85 -9.56 -15.57
N MET A 246 -8.19 -8.96 -16.71
CA MET A 246 -7.22 -8.56 -17.74
C MET A 246 -6.35 -7.39 -17.29
N VAL A 247 -6.93 -6.44 -16.55
CA VAL A 247 -6.20 -5.30 -15.96
C VAL A 247 -5.16 -5.80 -14.97
N ASP A 248 -5.52 -6.72 -14.07
CA ASP A 248 -4.59 -7.28 -13.07
C ASP A 248 -3.48 -8.10 -13.72
N ILE A 249 -3.78 -8.90 -14.74
CA ILE A 249 -2.74 -9.63 -15.52
C ILE A 249 -1.76 -8.64 -16.15
N GLY A 250 -2.24 -7.58 -16.78
CA GLY A 250 -1.43 -6.56 -17.42
C GLY A 250 -0.54 -5.83 -16.40
N GLY A 251 -1.14 -5.32 -15.34
CA GLY A 251 -0.47 -4.62 -14.24
C GLY A 251 0.62 -5.48 -13.58
N ALA A 252 0.25 -6.70 -13.17
CA ALA A 252 1.18 -7.64 -12.57
C ALA A 252 2.37 -7.97 -13.52
N SER A 253 2.11 -8.15 -14.82
CA SER A 253 3.18 -8.48 -15.77
C SER A 253 4.18 -7.36 -15.94
N VAL A 254 3.72 -6.11 -16.00
CA VAL A 254 4.58 -4.93 -16.11
C VAL A 254 5.39 -4.74 -14.81
N ALA A 255 4.74 -4.83 -13.65
CA ALA A 255 5.39 -4.67 -12.36
C ALA A 255 6.45 -5.76 -12.10
N TYR A 256 6.18 -7.03 -12.40
CA TYR A 256 7.19 -8.09 -12.32
C TYR A 256 8.37 -7.88 -13.27
N LYS A 257 8.11 -7.40 -14.50
CA LYS A 257 9.19 -7.11 -15.46
C LYS A 257 10.13 -6.06 -14.90
N ALA A 258 9.60 -4.97 -14.34
CA ALA A 258 10.38 -3.91 -13.71
C ALA A 258 11.15 -4.43 -12.49
N ALA A 259 10.49 -5.11 -11.56
CA ALA A 259 11.09 -5.69 -10.36
C ALA A 259 12.25 -6.64 -10.70
N PHE A 260 12.02 -7.64 -11.54
CA PHE A 260 13.06 -8.61 -11.88
C PHE A 260 14.21 -8.03 -12.72
N ALA A 261 13.96 -6.98 -13.50
CA ALA A 261 15.04 -6.28 -14.19
C ALA A 261 15.96 -5.55 -13.21
N ALA A 262 15.42 -4.95 -12.16
CA ALA A 262 16.20 -4.31 -11.11
C ALA A 262 16.94 -5.32 -10.22
N LEU A 263 16.24 -6.37 -9.73
CA LEU A 263 16.80 -7.40 -8.84
C LEU A 263 17.91 -8.25 -9.49
N ARG A 264 17.95 -8.36 -10.82
CA ARG A 264 19.05 -9.05 -11.53
C ARG A 264 20.32 -8.22 -11.66
N ARG A 265 20.21 -6.89 -11.58
CA ARG A 265 21.33 -5.94 -11.74
C ARG A 265 21.96 -5.52 -10.43
N GLY A 266 21.25 -5.72 -9.32
CA GLY A 266 21.70 -5.40 -7.97
C GLY A 266 22.34 -6.54 -7.25
#